data_86e6235d21077fbef33f8a697e8a7d9f
#
_entry.id   86e6235d21077fbef33f8a697e8a7d9f
#
_cell.length_a   1.000
_cell.length_b   1.000
_cell.length_c   1.000
_cell.angle_alpha   90.00
_cell.angle_beta   90.00
_cell.angle_gamma   90.00
#
_symmetry.space_group_name_H-M   'P 1'
#
loop_
_entity.id
_entity.type
_entity.pdbx_description
1 polymer ?
#
loop_
_entity_poly.entity_id
_entity_poly.type
_entity_poly.pdbx_seq_one_letter_code
_entity_poly.pdbx_strand_id
1 'polypeptide(L)'
;LLSRGLGDVYKRQELNNPADRDHCIQYMTAIGLLKGDLVAEDYEDDVANDPRVDSLRNKMFVEENKNYSKDYLDPEKRSIANELQIIFKDGSSTEKVEVEYPIGHRRRREEGIPVLIKKFEENLKTQFSSERVEKIMKICEDQNDLESLNVTDFMEILIKE
;
A
#
# COMPACT_ATOMS: atom_id res chain seq x y z
N LEU A 1 6.68 -6.56 -9.10
CA LEU A 1 6.09 -7.59 -9.81
C LEU A 1 5.82 -7.25 -11.20
N LEU A 2 6.61 -7.31 -12.06
CA LEU A 2 6.81 -7.68 -12.90
C LEU A 2 6.56 -8.32 -13.94
N SER A 3 6.04 -7.87 -14.55
CA SER A 3 5.47 -8.62 -15.53
C SER A 3 5.82 -8.18 -16.88
N ARG A 4 6.68 -8.82 -17.44
CA ARG A 4 6.85 -8.93 -18.86
C ARG A 4 5.51 -9.21 -19.51
N GLY A 5 4.90 -8.24 -20.18
CA GLY A 5 3.69 -8.44 -20.97
C GLY A 5 2.36 -8.61 -20.25
N LEU A 6 2.31 -8.49 -18.93
CA LEU A 6 1.07 -8.60 -18.18
C LEU A 6 0.30 -7.27 -18.07
N GLY A 7 0.86 -6.14 -18.45
CA GLY A 7 0.19 -4.85 -18.37
C GLY A 7 -1.16 -4.82 -19.08
N ASP A 8 -1.24 -5.44 -20.25
CA ASP A 8 -2.52 -5.54 -20.99
C ASP A 8 -3.48 -6.58 -20.38
N VAL A 9 -2.97 -7.62 -19.75
CA VAL A 9 -3.79 -8.64 -19.08
C VAL A 9 -4.42 -8.05 -17.83
N TYR A 10 -3.67 -7.35 -16.99
CA TYR A 10 -4.24 -6.69 -15.81
C TYR A 10 -5.21 -5.56 -16.15
N LYS A 11 -4.99 -4.85 -17.24
CA LYS A 11 -5.92 -3.81 -17.72
C LYS A 11 -7.29 -4.36 -18.13
N ARG A 12 -7.35 -5.61 -18.57
CA ARG A 12 -8.58 -6.30 -19.02
C ARG A 12 -9.19 -7.18 -17.96
N GLN A 13 -8.50 -7.39 -16.83
CA GLN A 13 -9.00 -8.24 -15.77
C GLN A 13 -10.16 -7.54 -15.07
N GLU A 14 -11.28 -8.25 -14.96
CA GLU A 14 -12.36 -7.87 -14.07
C GLU A 14 -11.86 -7.95 -12.62
N LEU A 15 -12.19 -6.96 -11.82
CA LEU A 15 -11.80 -6.88 -10.41
C LEU A 15 -13.03 -7.19 -9.56
N ASN A 16 -13.27 -8.47 -9.32
CA ASN A 16 -14.51 -8.94 -8.71
C ASN A 16 -14.49 -8.94 -7.17
N ASN A 17 -13.33 -8.75 -6.56
CA ASN A 17 -13.17 -8.81 -5.10
C ASN A 17 -11.98 -7.95 -4.65
N PRO A 18 -11.87 -7.65 -3.33
CA PRO A 18 -10.76 -6.87 -2.77
C PRO A 18 -9.36 -7.43 -3.11
N ALA A 19 -9.20 -8.76 -3.16
CA ALA A 19 -7.91 -9.39 -3.45
C ALA A 19 -7.46 -9.20 -4.92
N ASP A 20 -8.40 -9.06 -5.86
CA ASP A 20 -8.05 -8.70 -7.24
C ASP A 20 -7.62 -7.23 -7.33
N ARG A 21 -8.22 -6.36 -6.53
CA ARG A 21 -8.02 -4.92 -6.54
C ARG A 21 -6.69 -4.51 -5.92
N ASP A 22 -6.28 -5.13 -4.82
CA ASP A 22 -5.03 -4.83 -4.12
C ASP A 22 -3.78 -5.30 -4.89
N HIS A 23 -3.95 -6.14 -5.90
CA HIS A 23 -2.90 -6.57 -6.83
C HIS A 23 -2.95 -5.85 -8.19
N CYS A 24 -3.85 -4.89 -8.36
CA CYS A 24 -4.01 -4.13 -9.60
C CYS A 24 -3.43 -2.72 -9.48
N ILE A 25 -2.25 -2.49 -10.07
CA ILE A 25 -1.58 -1.18 -10.01
C ILE A 25 -2.44 -0.06 -10.61
N GLN A 26 -3.21 -0.31 -11.67
CA GLN A 26 -4.09 0.69 -12.26
C GLN A 26 -5.25 1.04 -11.32
N TYR A 27 -5.77 0.07 -10.55
CA TYR A 27 -6.80 0.34 -9.55
C TYR A 27 -6.27 1.24 -8.44
N MET A 28 -5.18 0.85 -7.84
CA MET A 28 -4.55 1.63 -6.76
C MET A 28 -4.17 3.05 -7.22
N THR A 29 -3.65 3.19 -8.43
CA THR A 29 -3.35 4.49 -9.02
C THR A 29 -4.61 5.33 -9.25
N ALA A 30 -5.70 4.71 -9.73
CA ALA A 30 -6.97 5.41 -9.94
C ALA A 30 -7.54 5.94 -8.61
N ILE A 31 -7.51 5.15 -7.56
CA ILE A 31 -7.95 5.55 -6.21
C ILE A 31 -7.07 6.70 -5.69
N GLY A 32 -5.75 6.57 -5.77
CA GLY A 32 -4.82 7.62 -5.34
C GLY A 32 -5.05 8.94 -6.08
N LEU A 33 -5.35 8.91 -7.39
CA LEU A 33 -5.68 10.11 -8.17
C LEU A 33 -7.04 10.72 -7.81
N LEU A 34 -8.01 9.92 -7.37
CA LEU A 34 -9.35 10.38 -7.01
C LEU A 34 -9.44 10.90 -5.58
N LYS A 35 -8.72 10.28 -4.66
CA LYS A 35 -8.85 10.51 -3.20
C LYS A 35 -7.61 11.14 -2.57
N GLY A 36 -6.44 10.98 -3.18
CA GLY A 36 -5.15 11.41 -2.62
C GLY A 36 -4.55 10.43 -1.60
N ASP A 37 -5.23 9.34 -1.30
CA ASP A 37 -4.79 8.31 -0.36
C ASP A 37 -5.33 6.94 -0.80
N LEU A 38 -4.88 5.87 -0.12
CA LEU A 38 -5.33 4.49 -0.35
C LEU A 38 -5.34 3.75 0.98
N VAL A 39 -6.53 3.39 1.43
CA VAL A 39 -6.78 2.64 2.67
C VAL A 39 -7.47 1.31 2.39
N ALA A 40 -7.62 0.46 3.40
CA ALA A 40 -8.20 -0.88 3.24
C ALA A 40 -9.64 -0.85 2.69
N GLU A 41 -10.43 0.11 3.14
CA GLU A 41 -11.82 0.32 2.72
C GLU A 41 -11.96 0.67 1.24
N ASP A 42 -10.89 1.19 0.62
CA ASP A 42 -10.89 1.52 -0.80
C ASP A 42 -10.92 0.30 -1.73
N TYR A 43 -10.70 -0.88 -1.19
CA TYR A 43 -10.81 -2.12 -1.94
C TYR A 43 -12.21 -2.74 -1.90
N GLU A 44 -13.13 -2.18 -1.11
CA GLU A 44 -14.50 -2.66 -0.99
C GLU A 44 -15.36 -2.30 -2.21
N ASP A 45 -16.48 -3.00 -2.37
CA ASP A 45 -17.34 -2.88 -3.56
C ASP A 45 -17.94 -1.48 -3.72
N ASP A 46 -18.25 -0.80 -2.63
CA ASP A 46 -18.82 0.55 -2.65
C ASP A 46 -17.90 1.56 -3.36
N VAL A 47 -16.59 1.44 -3.14
CA VAL A 47 -15.60 2.29 -3.80
C VAL A 47 -15.29 1.79 -5.20
N ALA A 48 -15.20 0.48 -5.38
CA ALA A 48 -14.87 -0.13 -6.67
C ALA A 48 -15.93 0.12 -7.73
N ASN A 49 -17.20 0.26 -7.33
CA ASN A 49 -18.32 0.56 -8.22
C ASN A 49 -18.39 2.02 -8.70
N ASP A 50 -17.49 2.89 -8.23
CA ASP A 50 -17.41 4.26 -8.76
C ASP A 50 -16.94 4.22 -10.24
N PRO A 51 -17.78 4.68 -11.20
CA PRO A 51 -17.45 4.60 -12.62
C PRO A 51 -16.21 5.42 -13.01
N ARG A 52 -15.78 6.36 -12.16
CA ARG A 52 -14.56 7.14 -12.39
C ARG A 52 -13.32 6.26 -12.27
N VAL A 53 -13.34 5.24 -11.40
CA VAL A 53 -12.23 4.29 -11.22
C VAL A 53 -11.94 3.58 -12.55
N ASP A 54 -12.94 2.95 -13.14
CA ASP A 54 -12.78 2.25 -14.42
C ASP A 54 -12.48 3.19 -15.58
N SER A 55 -13.07 4.39 -15.55
CA SER A 55 -12.76 5.43 -16.55
C SER A 55 -11.29 5.84 -16.52
N LEU A 56 -10.67 5.90 -15.34
CA LEU A 56 -9.23 6.18 -15.20
C LEU A 56 -8.39 4.97 -15.58
N ARG A 57 -8.71 3.78 -15.07
CA ARG A 57 -8.00 2.54 -15.38
C ARG A 57 -7.90 2.30 -16.90
N ASN A 58 -8.98 2.55 -17.62
CA ASN A 58 -9.02 2.39 -19.10
C ASN A 58 -8.11 3.35 -19.87
N LYS A 59 -7.60 4.39 -19.22
CA LYS A 59 -6.66 5.35 -19.83
C LYS A 59 -5.21 5.05 -19.48
N MET A 60 -4.96 4.11 -18.59
CA MET A 60 -3.62 3.82 -18.08
C MET A 60 -2.92 2.76 -18.91
N PHE A 61 -1.64 3.00 -19.18
CA PHE A 61 -0.70 2.06 -19.76
C PHE A 61 0.36 1.74 -18.72
N VAL A 62 0.75 0.48 -18.64
CA VAL A 62 1.83 0.02 -17.76
C VAL A 62 2.95 -0.53 -18.63
N GLU A 63 4.13 0.02 -18.47
CA GLU A 63 5.33 -0.37 -19.21
C GLU A 63 6.42 -0.83 -18.25
N GLU A 64 7.19 -1.84 -18.65
CA GLU A 64 8.34 -2.28 -17.89
C GLU A 64 9.49 -1.28 -18.03
N ASN A 65 10.01 -0.79 -16.92
CA ASN A 65 11.31 -0.16 -16.88
C ASN A 65 12.39 -1.23 -16.55
N LYS A 66 13.21 -1.58 -17.54
CA LYS A 66 14.24 -2.63 -17.40
C LYS A 66 15.27 -2.34 -16.32
N ASN A 67 15.54 -1.07 -16.02
CA ASN A 67 16.43 -0.71 -14.94
C ASN A 67 15.81 -1.03 -13.59
N TYR A 68 14.51 -0.74 -13.41
CA TYR A 68 13.79 -1.10 -12.19
C TYR A 68 13.72 -2.61 -11.98
N SER A 69 13.49 -3.37 -13.04
CA SER A 69 13.53 -4.85 -13.00
C SER A 69 14.88 -5.39 -12.56
N LYS A 70 15.97 -4.78 -13.05
CA LYS A 70 17.34 -5.14 -12.66
C LYS A 70 17.62 -4.79 -11.19
N ASP A 71 17.25 -3.58 -10.77
CA ASP A 71 17.49 -3.07 -9.42
C ASP A 71 16.66 -3.81 -8.36
N TYR A 72 15.49 -4.31 -8.74
CA TYR A 72 14.69 -5.21 -7.89
C TYR A 72 15.41 -6.52 -7.55
N LEU A 73 16.17 -7.07 -8.51
CA LEU A 73 16.91 -8.31 -8.34
C LEU A 73 18.29 -8.10 -7.68
N ASP A 74 18.77 -6.86 -7.62
CA ASP A 74 20.05 -6.53 -6.99
C ASP A 74 19.94 -6.67 -5.47
N PRO A 75 20.72 -7.56 -4.81
CA PRO A 75 20.67 -7.78 -3.37
C PRO A 75 20.97 -6.51 -2.54
N GLU A 76 21.81 -5.62 -3.07
CA GLU A 76 22.19 -4.39 -2.39
C GLU A 76 21.12 -3.31 -2.49
N LYS A 77 20.37 -3.28 -3.59
CA LYS A 77 19.31 -2.32 -3.80
C LYS A 77 17.98 -2.81 -3.28
N ARG A 78 17.48 -3.92 -3.79
CA ARG A 78 16.15 -4.44 -3.52
C ARG A 78 15.08 -3.37 -3.72
N SER A 79 15.26 -2.53 -4.73
CA SER A 79 14.36 -1.43 -5.01
C SER A 79 13.02 -1.96 -5.56
N ILE A 80 11.94 -1.25 -5.24
CA ILE A 80 10.60 -1.55 -5.77
C ILE A 80 10.11 -0.27 -6.46
N ALA A 81 10.90 0.20 -7.42
CA ALA A 81 10.67 1.47 -8.07
C ALA A 81 9.41 1.46 -8.94
N ASN A 82 8.65 2.53 -8.83
CA ASN A 82 7.53 2.83 -9.69
C ASN A 82 7.61 4.29 -10.14
N GLU A 83 7.17 4.58 -11.35
CA GLU A 83 7.04 5.95 -11.84
C GLU A 83 5.64 6.17 -12.43
N LEU A 84 5.15 7.38 -12.31
CA LEU A 84 3.88 7.82 -12.88
C LEU A 84 4.07 9.11 -13.66
N GLN A 85 3.46 9.18 -14.84
CA GLN A 85 3.36 10.40 -15.63
C GLN A 85 1.94 10.52 -16.19
N ILE A 86 1.39 11.72 -16.18
CA ILE A 86 0.08 12.00 -16.78
C ILE A 86 0.30 12.77 -18.09
N ILE A 87 -0.29 12.26 -19.16
CA ILE A 87 -0.31 12.91 -20.48
C ILE A 87 -1.70 13.47 -20.70
N PHE A 88 -1.80 14.75 -20.94
CA PHE A 88 -3.07 15.44 -21.20
C PHE A 88 -3.50 15.32 -22.67
N LYS A 89 -4.77 15.62 -22.95
CA LYS A 89 -5.34 15.52 -24.30
C LYS A 89 -4.73 16.50 -25.30
N ASP A 90 -4.18 17.60 -24.81
CA ASP A 90 -3.47 18.61 -25.63
C ASP A 90 -2.02 18.22 -25.96
N GLY A 91 -1.58 17.05 -25.48
CA GLY A 91 -0.22 16.54 -25.65
C GLY A 91 0.78 17.03 -24.62
N SER A 92 0.40 17.91 -23.71
CA SER A 92 1.23 18.27 -22.55
C SER A 92 1.30 17.12 -21.55
N SER A 93 2.31 17.15 -20.66
CA SER A 93 2.43 16.11 -19.62
C SER A 93 2.94 16.72 -18.30
N THR A 94 2.66 16.01 -17.21
CA THR A 94 3.30 16.28 -15.93
C THR A 94 4.77 15.92 -15.98
N GLU A 95 5.53 16.37 -15.00
CA GLU A 95 6.80 15.71 -14.68
C GLU A 95 6.54 14.25 -14.28
N LYS A 96 7.56 13.41 -14.45
CA LYS A 96 7.53 12.04 -13.94
C LYS A 96 7.71 12.06 -12.43
N VAL A 97 6.83 11.38 -11.72
CA VAL A 97 6.96 11.15 -10.29
C VAL A 97 7.46 9.74 -10.09
N GLU A 98 8.67 9.61 -9.56
CA GLU A 98 9.32 8.34 -9.28
C GLU A 98 9.44 8.11 -7.78
N VAL A 99 9.15 6.88 -7.36
CA VAL A 99 9.40 6.40 -6.00
C VAL A 99 10.24 5.13 -6.09
N GLU A 100 11.53 5.25 -5.82
CA GLU A 100 12.47 4.11 -5.88
C GLU A 100 12.24 3.13 -4.71
N TYR A 101 12.06 3.66 -3.51
CA TYR A 101 11.83 2.86 -2.30
C TYR A 101 10.51 3.24 -1.66
N PRO A 102 9.57 2.29 -1.47
CA PRO A 102 8.32 2.56 -0.75
C PRO A 102 8.62 2.92 0.71
N ILE A 103 7.65 3.59 1.37
CA ILE A 103 7.81 4.08 2.74
C ILE A 103 8.18 2.98 3.74
N GLY A 104 7.76 1.74 3.51
CA GLY A 104 8.10 0.59 4.36
C GLY A 104 9.49 -0.02 4.09
N HIS A 105 10.23 0.49 3.12
CA HIS A 105 11.54 -0.06 2.78
C HIS A 105 12.59 0.27 3.83
N ARG A 106 13.55 -0.65 4.05
CA ARG A 106 14.62 -0.50 5.07
C ARG A 106 15.42 0.81 4.98
N ARG A 107 15.53 1.40 3.79
CA ARG A 107 16.24 2.68 3.56
C ARG A 107 15.44 3.90 3.96
N ARG A 108 14.15 3.73 4.26
CA ARG A 108 13.24 4.81 4.66
C ARG A 108 12.65 4.60 6.07
N ARG A 109 13.36 3.88 6.94
CA ARG A 109 12.88 3.56 8.29
C ARG A 109 12.56 4.79 9.13
N GLU A 110 13.36 5.83 9.05
CA GLU A 110 13.13 7.07 9.81
C GLU A 110 11.77 7.71 9.45
N GLU A 111 11.42 7.70 8.17
CA GLU A 111 10.12 8.16 7.68
C GLU A 111 9.01 7.12 7.92
N GLY A 112 9.32 5.86 7.75
CA GLY A 112 8.35 4.77 7.74
C GLY A 112 7.86 4.36 9.12
N ILE A 113 8.73 4.37 10.14
CA ILE A 113 8.36 3.92 11.49
C ILE A 113 7.20 4.74 12.08
N PRO A 114 7.19 6.08 12.05
CA PRO A 114 6.04 6.85 12.54
C PRO A 114 4.73 6.53 11.80
N VAL A 115 4.80 6.30 10.49
CA VAL A 115 3.63 5.92 9.68
C VAL A 115 3.10 4.55 10.07
N LEU A 116 3.99 3.59 10.32
CA LEU A 116 3.63 2.24 10.77
C LEU A 116 3.01 2.24 12.17
N ILE A 117 3.54 3.04 13.09
CA ILE A 117 2.99 3.19 14.44
C ILE A 117 1.55 3.74 14.35
N LYS A 118 1.34 4.80 13.57
CA LYS A 118 0.01 5.35 13.35
C LYS A 118 -0.94 4.32 12.74
N LYS A 119 -0.51 3.61 11.70
CA LYS A 119 -1.30 2.55 11.07
C LYS A 119 -1.64 1.43 12.05
N PHE A 120 -0.71 1.04 12.91
CA PHE A 120 -0.93 0.05 13.95
C PHE A 120 -2.00 0.50 14.93
N GLU A 121 -1.92 1.73 15.43
CA GLU A 121 -2.93 2.32 16.31
C GLU A 121 -4.33 2.36 15.64
N GLU A 122 -4.43 2.81 14.40
CA GLU A 122 -5.67 2.85 13.65
C GLU A 122 -6.28 1.46 13.47
N ASN A 123 -5.46 0.47 13.14
CA ASN A 123 -5.91 -0.92 13.02
C ASN A 123 -6.42 -1.48 14.37
N LEU A 124 -5.74 -1.20 15.47
CA LEU A 124 -6.20 -1.62 16.80
C LEU A 124 -7.56 -1.01 17.14
N LYS A 125 -7.79 0.25 16.82
CA LYS A 125 -9.07 0.96 17.06
C LYS A 125 -10.26 0.31 16.35
N THR A 126 -10.05 -0.46 15.30
CA THR A 126 -11.13 -1.20 14.62
C THR A 126 -11.65 -2.38 15.44
N GLN A 127 -10.88 -2.85 16.43
CA GLN A 127 -11.17 -4.10 17.15
C GLN A 127 -11.24 -3.94 18.66
N PHE A 128 -10.62 -2.91 19.24
CA PHE A 128 -10.43 -2.75 20.67
C PHE A 128 -10.91 -1.40 21.17
N SER A 129 -11.28 -1.34 22.46
CA SER A 129 -11.57 -0.09 23.16
C SER A 129 -10.32 0.81 23.25
N SER A 130 -10.54 2.12 23.41
CA SER A 130 -9.43 3.08 23.51
C SER A 130 -8.45 2.74 24.63
N GLU A 131 -8.93 2.29 25.79
CA GLU A 131 -8.11 1.88 26.92
C GLU A 131 -7.19 0.69 26.57
N ARG A 132 -7.74 -0.28 25.84
CA ARG A 132 -6.97 -1.45 25.40
C ARG A 132 -5.97 -1.08 24.31
N VAL A 133 -6.33 -0.20 23.38
CA VAL A 133 -5.41 0.34 22.38
C VAL A 133 -4.21 1.02 23.06
N GLU A 134 -4.43 1.91 24.01
CA GLU A 134 -3.35 2.57 24.76
C GLU A 134 -2.44 1.56 25.45
N LYS A 135 -3.02 0.53 26.07
CA LYS A 135 -2.24 -0.54 26.73
C LYS A 135 -1.37 -1.32 25.75
N ILE A 136 -1.93 -1.71 24.59
CA ILE A 136 -1.19 -2.44 23.56
C ILE A 136 -0.08 -1.57 22.99
N MET A 137 -0.40 -0.32 22.63
CA MET A 137 0.58 0.64 22.11
C MET A 137 1.75 0.81 23.06
N LYS A 138 1.48 1.05 24.34
CA LYS A 138 2.52 1.22 25.37
C LYS A 138 3.46 0.02 25.48
N ILE A 139 2.94 -1.19 25.43
CA ILE A 139 3.74 -2.42 25.48
C ILE A 139 4.64 -2.55 24.24
N CYS A 140 4.13 -2.12 23.08
CA CYS A 140 4.85 -2.21 21.80
C CYS A 140 5.83 -1.05 21.56
N GLU A 141 5.80 0.02 22.36
CA GLU A 141 6.73 1.15 22.23
C GLU A 141 8.15 0.80 22.69
N ASP A 142 8.28 -0.05 23.72
CA ASP A 142 9.58 -0.48 24.23
C ASP A 142 9.81 -1.97 23.96
N GLN A 143 10.92 -2.26 23.29
CA GLN A 143 11.27 -3.65 22.94
C GLN A 143 11.51 -4.50 24.19
N ASN A 144 12.08 -3.97 25.26
CA ASN A 144 12.35 -4.74 26.47
C ASN A 144 11.05 -5.08 27.20
N ASP A 145 10.09 -4.15 27.22
CA ASP A 145 8.76 -4.39 27.79
C ASP A 145 8.06 -5.52 27.04
N LEU A 146 8.09 -5.47 25.70
CA LEU A 146 7.51 -6.50 24.84
C LEU A 146 8.19 -7.87 25.02
N GLU A 147 9.52 -7.91 25.05
CA GLU A 147 10.30 -9.15 25.21
C GLU A 147 10.18 -9.76 26.62
N SER A 148 9.84 -8.96 27.63
CA SER A 148 9.63 -9.41 28.99
C SER A 148 8.29 -10.12 29.23
N LEU A 149 7.33 -9.95 28.32
CA LEU A 149 6.02 -10.59 28.43
C LEU A 149 6.07 -12.07 28.05
N ASN A 150 5.33 -12.89 28.80
CA ASN A 150 5.03 -14.23 28.33
C ASN A 150 4.11 -14.17 27.11
N VAL A 151 4.25 -15.13 26.20
CA VAL A 151 3.40 -15.23 25.02
C VAL A 151 1.92 -15.31 25.40
N THR A 152 1.60 -16.03 26.48
CA THR A 152 0.22 -16.14 26.99
C THR A 152 -0.35 -14.78 27.40
N ASP A 153 0.41 -14.01 28.16
CA ASP A 153 0.00 -12.68 28.64
C ASP A 153 -0.19 -11.71 27.47
N PHE A 154 0.71 -11.78 26.47
CA PHE A 154 0.57 -10.99 25.25
C PHE A 154 -0.69 -11.37 24.46
N MET A 155 -0.97 -12.67 24.31
CA MET A 155 -2.17 -13.14 23.61
C MET A 155 -3.47 -12.77 24.34
N GLU A 156 -3.48 -12.79 25.68
CA GLU A 156 -4.64 -12.36 26.48
C GLU A 156 -5.03 -10.89 26.23
N ILE A 157 -4.03 -10.02 25.99
CA ILE A 157 -4.27 -8.62 25.69
C ILE A 157 -4.97 -8.46 24.33
N LEU A 158 -4.80 -9.40 23.43
CA LEU A 158 -5.38 -9.38 22.07
C LEU A 158 -6.74 -10.13 21.96
N ILE A 159 -7.23 -10.71 23.06
CA ILE A 159 -8.57 -11.33 23.05
C ILE A 159 -9.64 -10.23 23.06
N LYS A 160 -10.59 -10.32 22.13
CA LYS A 160 -11.77 -9.44 22.13
C LYS A 160 -12.64 -9.67 23.37
N GLU A 161 -13.16 -8.58 23.90
CA GLU A 161 -14.20 -8.60 24.93
C GLU A 161 -15.55 -9.01 24.38
#